data_eb401aeb170013124108ec0345c00343
#
_entry.id   eb401aeb170013124108ec0345c00343
#
_cell.length_a   1.000
_cell.length_b   1.000
_cell.length_c   1.000
_cell.angle_alpha   90.00
_cell.angle_beta   90.00
_cell.angle_gamma   90.00
#
_symmetry.space_group_name_H-M   'P 1'
#
loop_
_entity.id
_entity.type
_entity.pdbx_description
1 polymer ?
#
loop_
_entity_poly.entity_id
_entity_poly.type
_entity_poly.pdbx_seq_one_letter_code
_entity_poly.pdbx_strand_id
1 'polypeptide(L)'
;MFKRSFLSLCLFSLAVVFAQAAQANPITLNDGEHTLTLPEAPKRVVALEFSFVDALASIHVSPVGVADDGDASRVLPRAREAIGEWTSVGLRSQPNIEVIARLKPDLIIADESRHAGLYDELSSIAPTLLLPSRGENYESSLTSAELIGKALDRSVDMQDRISANRQHLKDIAANIPANTQVLFGVAREDSFSVHGPDSYAGSVLKTIGLTVPSVRAGAAPTEFVSLEQLLALNPGWLLVGHYRHPSLVDAWSKQPLWQALGAVQVGHVADVDGNVWARNRGIMASEQIAEDALKILTGKDQE
;
A
#
# COMPACT_ATOMS: atom_id res chain seq x y z
N MET A 1 47.17 -53.47 -64.45
CA MET A 1 46.44 -53.67 -63.18
C MET A 1 46.57 -52.44 -62.42
N PHE A 2 45.59 -51.54 -62.54
CA PHE A 2 45.55 -50.23 -61.82
C PHE A 2 44.47 -50.29 -60.72
N LYS A 3 44.82 -50.16 -59.44
CA LYS A 3 43.90 -49.99 -58.31
C LYS A 3 43.66 -48.50 -58.15
N ARG A 4 42.39 -48.08 -58.33
CA ARG A 4 41.91 -46.69 -57.99
C ARG A 4 41.48 -46.72 -56.53
N SER A 5 42.14 -45.97 -55.66
CA SER A 5 41.68 -45.62 -54.31
C SER A 5 40.73 -44.44 -54.38
N PHE A 6 39.50 -44.61 -53.93
CA PHE A 6 38.53 -43.50 -53.68
C PHE A 6 38.77 -42.96 -52.29
N LEU A 7 39.16 -41.69 -52.23
CA LEU A 7 39.27 -40.92 -51.03
C LEU A 7 37.93 -40.23 -50.76
N SER A 8 37.19 -40.72 -49.77
CA SER A 8 35.90 -40.16 -49.36
C SER A 8 36.14 -38.95 -48.41
N LEU A 9 35.84 -37.76 -48.88
CA LEU A 9 35.98 -36.52 -48.10
C LEU A 9 34.65 -36.24 -47.36
N CYS A 10 34.59 -36.58 -46.07
CA CYS A 10 33.48 -36.23 -45.19
C CYS A 10 33.55 -34.75 -44.79
N LEU A 11 32.74 -33.88 -45.41
CA LEU A 11 32.48 -32.52 -44.93
C LEU A 11 31.61 -32.57 -43.69
N PHE A 12 32.20 -32.30 -42.52
CA PHE A 12 31.45 -32.02 -41.30
C PHE A 12 30.96 -30.57 -41.34
N SER A 13 29.69 -30.35 -41.65
CA SER A 13 29.04 -29.04 -41.56
C SER A 13 28.76 -28.74 -40.09
N LEU A 14 29.56 -27.85 -39.47
CA LEU A 14 29.35 -27.34 -38.13
C LEU A 14 28.21 -26.29 -38.19
N ALA A 15 27.01 -26.70 -37.87
CA ALA A 15 25.88 -25.78 -37.73
C ALA A 15 26.05 -24.98 -36.42
N VAL A 16 26.51 -23.73 -36.53
CA VAL A 16 26.52 -22.77 -35.42
C VAL A 16 25.10 -22.29 -35.21
N VAL A 17 24.45 -22.84 -34.22
CA VAL A 17 23.14 -22.33 -33.74
C VAL A 17 23.39 -21.04 -32.97
N PHE A 18 23.19 -19.90 -33.61
CA PHE A 18 23.09 -18.62 -32.91
C PHE A 18 21.79 -18.66 -32.10
N ALA A 19 21.93 -18.87 -30.78
CA ALA A 19 20.85 -18.55 -29.85
C ALA A 19 20.64 -17.04 -29.88
N GLN A 20 19.62 -16.57 -30.62
CA GLN A 20 19.13 -15.21 -30.47
C GLN A 20 18.61 -15.07 -29.04
N ALA A 21 19.38 -14.40 -28.19
CA ALA A 21 18.85 -13.90 -26.94
C ALA A 21 17.67 -13.00 -27.31
N ALA A 22 16.47 -13.39 -26.89
CA ALA A 22 15.28 -12.54 -27.02
C ALA A 22 15.61 -11.24 -26.27
N GLN A 23 15.82 -10.15 -26.97
CA GLN A 23 15.97 -8.83 -26.36
C GLN A 23 14.60 -8.49 -25.77
N ALA A 24 14.53 -8.46 -24.45
CA ALA A 24 13.35 -7.90 -23.77
C ALA A 24 13.16 -6.45 -24.21
N ASN A 25 11.96 -6.08 -24.57
CA ASN A 25 11.65 -4.70 -24.88
C ASN A 25 11.81 -3.85 -23.60
N PRO A 26 12.49 -2.70 -23.68
CA PRO A 26 12.64 -1.84 -22.51
C PRO A 26 11.27 -1.37 -22.01
N ILE A 27 11.09 -1.37 -20.70
CA ILE A 27 9.87 -0.90 -20.04
C ILE A 27 10.02 0.60 -19.82
N THR A 28 9.16 1.40 -20.45
CA THR A 28 9.14 2.85 -20.25
C THR A 28 7.92 3.26 -19.45
N LEU A 29 8.14 4.02 -18.39
CA LEU A 29 7.17 4.53 -17.44
C LEU A 29 7.29 6.05 -17.33
N ASN A 30 6.17 6.69 -17.03
CA ASN A 30 6.15 8.10 -16.63
C ASN A 30 5.45 8.18 -15.28
N ASP A 31 6.11 8.75 -14.26
CA ASP A 31 5.56 8.92 -12.91
C ASP A 31 4.87 10.28 -12.73
N GLY A 32 4.81 11.10 -13.76
CA GLY A 32 4.26 12.45 -13.74
C GLY A 32 5.34 13.53 -13.86
N GLU A 33 6.48 13.34 -13.24
CA GLU A 33 7.63 14.27 -13.27
C GLU A 33 8.81 13.74 -14.10
N HIS A 34 9.02 12.42 -14.07
CA HIS A 34 10.18 11.76 -14.69
C HIS A 34 9.76 10.66 -15.67
N THR A 35 10.63 10.41 -16.63
CA THR A 35 10.52 9.24 -17.51
C THR A 35 11.58 8.23 -17.14
N LEU A 36 11.13 7.07 -16.65
CA LEU A 36 11.96 5.93 -16.26
C LEU A 36 12.00 4.91 -17.40
N THR A 37 13.20 4.45 -17.77
CA THR A 37 13.37 3.36 -18.73
C THR A 37 14.15 2.23 -18.09
N LEU A 38 13.53 1.06 -18.00
CA LEU A 38 14.11 -0.16 -17.45
C LEU A 38 14.47 -1.08 -18.63
N PRO A 39 15.72 -1.55 -18.74
CA PRO A 39 16.14 -2.42 -19.86
C PRO A 39 15.50 -3.81 -19.81
N GLU A 40 15.15 -4.28 -18.61
CA GLU A 40 14.44 -5.53 -18.32
C GLU A 40 13.62 -5.41 -17.04
N ALA A 41 12.75 -6.38 -16.77
CA ALA A 41 11.96 -6.41 -15.55
C ALA A 41 12.86 -6.51 -14.30
N PRO A 42 12.68 -5.62 -13.31
CA PRO A 42 13.48 -5.60 -12.08
C PRO A 42 13.31 -6.86 -11.26
N LYS A 43 14.39 -7.28 -10.59
CA LYS A 43 14.45 -8.46 -9.70
C LYS A 43 14.79 -8.10 -8.27
N ARG A 44 15.37 -6.92 -8.05
CA ARG A 44 15.89 -6.46 -6.76
C ARG A 44 15.25 -5.12 -6.40
N VAL A 45 14.02 -5.17 -5.92
CA VAL A 45 13.22 -3.98 -5.63
C VAL A 45 13.44 -3.52 -4.20
N VAL A 46 13.62 -2.22 -4.00
CA VAL A 46 13.53 -1.56 -2.69
C VAL A 46 12.25 -0.74 -2.63
N ALA A 47 11.44 -0.94 -1.58
CA ALA A 47 10.18 -0.24 -1.37
C ALA A 47 10.28 0.71 -0.15
N LEU A 48 10.02 2.00 -0.36
CA LEU A 48 10.17 3.03 0.68
C LEU A 48 8.86 3.42 1.36
N GLU A 49 7.73 2.77 1.03
CA GLU A 49 6.42 2.94 1.68
C GLU A 49 5.66 1.62 1.78
N PHE A 50 4.77 1.51 2.77
CA PHE A 50 3.97 0.30 3.00
C PHE A 50 2.97 0.02 1.87
N SER A 51 2.46 1.05 1.19
CA SER A 51 1.60 0.88 0.01
C SER A 51 2.32 0.19 -1.14
N PHE A 52 3.62 0.44 -1.31
CA PHE A 52 4.42 -0.20 -2.33
C PHE A 52 4.76 -1.65 -1.96
N VAL A 53 4.97 -1.91 -0.66
CA VAL A 53 5.10 -3.29 -0.16
C VAL A 53 3.81 -4.07 -0.37
N ASP A 54 2.64 -3.46 -0.09
CA ASP A 54 1.32 -4.06 -0.34
C ASP A 54 1.13 -4.39 -1.84
N ALA A 55 1.46 -3.46 -2.74
CA ALA A 55 1.36 -3.69 -4.18
C ALA A 55 2.26 -4.84 -4.65
N LEU A 56 3.52 -4.89 -4.18
CA LEU A 56 4.45 -5.98 -4.47
C LEU A 56 3.94 -7.31 -3.94
N ALA A 57 3.49 -7.34 -2.68
CA ALA A 57 2.94 -8.52 -2.02
C ALA A 57 1.68 -9.04 -2.73
N SER A 58 0.84 -8.14 -3.25
CA SER A 58 -0.39 -8.46 -3.96
C SER A 58 -0.17 -9.27 -5.24
N ILE A 59 1.03 -9.21 -5.81
CA ILE A 59 1.46 -10.01 -6.98
C ILE A 59 2.63 -10.94 -6.65
N HIS A 60 2.85 -11.25 -5.36
CA HIS A 60 3.87 -12.17 -4.86
C HIS A 60 5.31 -11.82 -5.29
N VAL A 61 5.64 -10.54 -5.29
CA VAL A 61 7.00 -10.04 -5.51
C VAL A 61 7.61 -9.63 -4.17
N SER A 62 8.74 -10.25 -3.82
CA SER A 62 9.44 -9.96 -2.56
C SER A 62 10.46 -8.84 -2.76
N PRO A 63 10.35 -7.70 -2.06
CA PRO A 63 11.39 -6.68 -2.08
C PRO A 63 12.65 -7.15 -1.35
N VAL A 64 13.82 -6.70 -1.79
CA VAL A 64 15.10 -6.98 -1.10
C VAL A 64 15.33 -6.01 0.06
N GLY A 65 14.65 -4.88 0.07
CA GLY A 65 14.72 -3.86 1.12
C GLY A 65 13.40 -3.13 1.30
N VAL A 66 13.05 -2.83 2.54
CA VAL A 66 11.84 -2.09 2.92
C VAL A 66 12.18 -1.02 3.94
N ALA A 67 11.65 0.18 3.74
CA ALA A 67 11.61 1.19 4.81
C ALA A 67 10.48 0.82 5.78
N ASP A 68 10.79 0.01 6.77
CA ASP A 68 9.84 -0.57 7.72
C ASP A 68 9.75 0.19 9.06
N ASP A 69 10.34 1.38 9.14
CA ASP A 69 10.46 2.19 10.34
C ASP A 69 11.26 1.49 11.47
N GLY A 70 12.11 0.51 11.13
CA GLY A 70 12.86 -0.31 12.08
C GLY A 70 11.97 -1.32 12.85
N ASP A 71 10.77 -1.57 12.39
CA ASP A 71 9.81 -2.47 13.02
C ASP A 71 8.97 -3.18 11.93
N ALA A 72 9.40 -4.36 11.54
CA ALA A 72 8.74 -5.16 10.50
C ALA A 72 7.27 -5.48 10.83
N SER A 73 6.88 -5.45 12.11
CA SER A 73 5.49 -5.70 12.52
C SER A 73 4.52 -4.61 12.04
N ARG A 74 5.02 -3.45 11.62
CA ARG A 74 4.23 -2.35 11.06
C ARG A 74 3.76 -2.60 9.62
N VAL A 75 4.46 -3.45 8.88
CA VAL A 75 3.99 -3.92 7.58
C VAL A 75 2.79 -4.84 7.79
N LEU A 76 1.76 -4.68 6.99
CA LEU A 76 0.51 -5.44 7.08
C LEU A 76 0.79 -6.96 7.21
N PRO A 77 0.20 -7.68 8.17
CA PRO A 77 0.48 -9.11 8.39
C PRO A 77 0.35 -9.95 7.12
N ARG A 78 -0.77 -9.82 6.39
CA ARG A 78 -1.02 -10.57 5.15
C ARG A 78 -0.02 -10.23 4.03
N ALA A 79 0.51 -9.00 4.00
CA ALA A 79 1.58 -8.65 3.07
C ALA A 79 2.90 -9.32 3.45
N ARG A 80 3.24 -9.36 4.76
CA ARG A 80 4.44 -10.07 5.24
C ARG A 80 4.39 -11.57 4.97
N GLU A 81 3.22 -12.18 5.06
CA GLU A 81 3.01 -13.61 4.77
C GLU A 81 3.16 -13.92 3.27
N ALA A 82 2.84 -12.96 2.40
CA ALA A 82 2.89 -13.13 0.95
C ALA A 82 4.28 -12.92 0.32
N ILE A 83 5.21 -12.30 1.07
CA ILE A 83 6.58 -12.00 0.60
C ILE A 83 7.63 -12.67 1.49
N GLY A 84 8.86 -12.76 0.98
CA GLY A 84 10.00 -13.25 1.76
C GLY A 84 10.58 -12.22 2.73
N GLU A 85 11.67 -12.60 3.39
CA GLU A 85 12.43 -11.69 4.23
C GLU A 85 13.04 -10.54 3.43
N TRP A 86 13.18 -9.38 4.09
CA TRP A 86 13.81 -8.21 3.53
C TRP A 86 14.83 -7.61 4.50
N THR A 87 15.69 -6.74 4.00
CA THR A 87 16.53 -5.90 4.84
C THR A 87 15.81 -4.60 5.15
N SER A 88 15.73 -4.21 6.44
CA SER A 88 15.26 -2.88 6.81
C SER A 88 16.19 -1.81 6.24
N VAL A 89 15.63 -0.86 5.50
CA VAL A 89 16.35 0.32 5.04
C VAL A 89 16.02 1.57 5.86
N GLY A 90 15.52 1.39 7.09
CA GLY A 90 15.27 2.44 8.05
C GLY A 90 13.87 3.04 7.99
N LEU A 91 13.78 4.34 8.30
CA LEU A 91 12.51 5.04 8.39
C LEU A 91 11.96 5.40 7.01
N ARG A 92 10.64 5.30 6.83
CA ARG A 92 9.97 5.78 5.61
C ARG A 92 10.16 7.29 5.40
N SER A 93 10.28 8.08 6.46
CA SER A 93 10.55 9.52 6.36
C SER A 93 12.02 9.85 6.10
N GLN A 94 12.93 8.93 6.39
CA GLN A 94 14.37 9.12 6.27
C GLN A 94 15.03 7.75 6.03
N PRO A 95 14.97 7.22 4.80
CA PRO A 95 15.57 5.94 4.47
C PRO A 95 17.10 6.01 4.56
N ASN A 96 17.72 4.89 4.85
CA ASN A 96 19.18 4.79 4.94
C ASN A 96 19.77 4.50 3.56
N ILE A 97 20.26 5.53 2.91
CA ILE A 97 20.80 5.50 1.54
C ILE A 97 21.97 4.52 1.40
N GLU A 98 22.84 4.42 2.42
CA GLU A 98 23.99 3.49 2.38
C GLU A 98 23.52 2.03 2.40
N VAL A 99 22.48 1.72 3.18
CA VAL A 99 21.90 0.37 3.20
C VAL A 99 21.26 0.06 1.85
N ILE A 100 20.51 1.01 1.27
CA ILE A 100 19.92 0.86 -0.07
C ILE A 100 21.01 0.56 -1.09
N ALA A 101 22.08 1.34 -1.13
CA ALA A 101 23.19 1.14 -2.08
C ALA A 101 23.86 -0.24 -1.92
N ARG A 102 24.04 -0.72 -0.69
CA ARG A 102 24.61 -2.05 -0.43
C ARG A 102 23.74 -3.20 -0.94
N LEU A 103 22.42 -2.99 -0.97
CA LEU A 103 21.47 -3.96 -1.52
C LEU A 103 21.56 -4.12 -3.04
N LYS A 104 22.21 -3.18 -3.74
CA LYS A 104 22.34 -3.15 -5.20
C LYS A 104 20.99 -3.39 -5.87
N PRO A 105 19.99 -2.54 -5.62
CA PRO A 105 18.68 -2.67 -6.26
C PRO A 105 18.78 -2.40 -7.75
N ASP A 106 17.82 -2.92 -8.50
CA ASP A 106 17.59 -2.58 -9.91
C ASP A 106 16.32 -1.75 -10.11
N LEU A 107 15.54 -1.55 -9.02
CA LEU A 107 14.46 -0.57 -8.92
C LEU A 107 14.29 -0.10 -7.48
N ILE A 108 14.10 1.21 -7.30
CA ILE A 108 13.67 1.82 -6.05
C ILE A 108 12.27 2.41 -6.28
N ILE A 109 11.32 2.12 -5.38
CA ILE A 109 9.98 2.72 -5.40
C ILE A 109 9.89 3.67 -4.21
N ALA A 110 9.73 4.96 -4.51
CA ALA A 110 9.82 6.05 -3.55
C ALA A 110 8.51 6.88 -3.52
N ASP A 111 8.21 7.49 -2.37
CA ASP A 111 7.02 8.33 -2.20
C ASP A 111 7.32 9.79 -2.61
N GLU A 112 6.49 10.31 -3.52
CA GLU A 112 6.59 11.68 -4.02
C GLU A 112 6.64 12.71 -2.88
N SER A 113 5.74 12.62 -1.90
CA SER A 113 5.64 13.61 -0.82
C SER A 113 6.80 13.59 0.18
N ARG A 114 7.51 12.45 0.31
CA ARG A 114 8.61 12.28 1.27
C ARG A 114 9.99 12.31 0.62
N HIS A 115 10.09 11.79 -0.61
CA HIS A 115 11.38 11.46 -1.21
C HIS A 115 11.69 12.26 -2.48
N ALA A 116 10.82 13.20 -2.91
CA ALA A 116 11.14 14.07 -4.06
C ALA A 116 12.48 14.78 -3.86
N GLY A 117 12.78 15.27 -2.65
CA GLY A 117 14.06 15.91 -2.33
C GLY A 117 15.28 14.96 -2.29
N LEU A 118 15.05 13.63 -2.34
CA LEU A 118 16.08 12.60 -2.38
C LEU A 118 16.19 11.93 -3.76
N TYR A 119 15.39 12.38 -4.74
CA TYR A 119 15.26 11.71 -6.04
C TYR A 119 16.60 11.52 -6.75
N ASP A 120 17.41 12.58 -6.83
CA ASP A 120 18.71 12.53 -7.50
C ASP A 120 19.67 11.54 -6.80
N GLU A 121 19.65 11.51 -5.47
CA GLU A 121 20.49 10.61 -4.68
C GLU A 121 20.06 9.15 -4.88
N LEU A 122 18.77 8.86 -4.79
CA LEU A 122 18.21 7.53 -5.04
C LEU A 122 18.47 7.08 -6.48
N SER A 123 18.24 7.95 -7.45
CA SER A 123 18.45 7.67 -8.89
C SER A 123 19.92 7.45 -9.26
N SER A 124 20.85 7.96 -8.45
CA SER A 124 22.29 7.65 -8.60
C SER A 124 22.63 6.20 -8.23
N ILE A 125 21.78 5.54 -7.43
CA ILE A 125 21.96 4.14 -7.00
C ILE A 125 21.29 3.19 -7.98
N ALA A 126 20.02 3.44 -8.32
CA ALA A 126 19.22 2.62 -9.22
C ALA A 126 18.08 3.45 -9.86
N PRO A 127 17.50 2.97 -10.97
CA PRO A 127 16.26 3.53 -11.49
C PRO A 127 15.23 3.70 -10.38
N THR A 128 14.69 4.92 -10.24
CA THR A 128 13.78 5.29 -9.16
C THR A 128 12.42 5.68 -9.72
N LEU A 129 11.37 4.99 -9.30
CA LEU A 129 9.97 5.27 -9.60
C LEU A 129 9.39 6.08 -8.44
N LEU A 130 8.98 7.32 -8.72
CA LEU A 130 8.43 8.23 -7.72
C LEU A 130 6.90 8.22 -7.82
N LEU A 131 6.22 7.72 -6.80
CA LEU A 131 4.77 7.55 -6.80
C LEU A 131 4.14 8.19 -5.56
N PRO A 132 2.91 8.70 -5.68
CA PRO A 132 2.17 9.13 -4.50
C PRO A 132 1.86 7.93 -3.61
N SER A 133 1.96 8.13 -2.28
CA SER A 133 1.55 7.19 -1.23
C SER A 133 0.93 7.91 -0.06
N ARG A 134 1.64 8.87 0.53
CA ARG A 134 1.11 9.63 1.65
C ARG A 134 0.07 10.64 1.17
N GLY A 135 -1.13 10.61 1.80
CA GLY A 135 -2.24 11.50 1.43
C GLY A 135 -3.14 10.97 0.31
N GLU A 136 -2.83 9.80 -0.23
CA GLU A 136 -3.65 9.12 -1.21
C GLU A 136 -5.00 8.66 -0.67
N ASN A 137 -5.94 8.50 -1.58
CA ASN A 137 -7.17 7.75 -1.38
C ASN A 137 -7.05 6.33 -1.98
N TYR A 138 -8.10 5.53 -1.87
CA TYR A 138 -8.12 4.16 -2.36
C TYR A 138 -7.86 4.06 -3.87
N GLU A 139 -8.53 4.88 -4.70
CA GLU A 139 -8.36 4.80 -6.17
C GLU A 139 -6.96 5.23 -6.62
N SER A 140 -6.39 6.28 -6.02
CA SER A 140 -5.02 6.68 -6.36
C SER A 140 -3.98 5.63 -5.94
N SER A 141 -4.22 4.92 -4.84
CA SER A 141 -3.35 3.81 -4.44
C SER A 141 -3.38 2.64 -5.44
N LEU A 142 -4.52 2.38 -6.07
CA LEU A 142 -4.62 1.39 -7.15
C LEU A 142 -3.85 1.84 -8.41
N THR A 143 -3.89 3.14 -8.73
CA THR A 143 -3.12 3.70 -9.85
C THR A 143 -1.61 3.53 -9.62
N SER A 144 -1.13 3.79 -8.40
CA SER A 144 0.27 3.52 -8.03
C SER A 144 0.62 2.03 -8.16
N ALA A 145 -0.29 1.13 -7.75
CA ALA A 145 -0.10 -0.31 -7.91
C ALA A 145 -0.04 -0.73 -9.40
N GLU A 146 -0.88 -0.18 -10.27
CA GLU A 146 -0.82 -0.43 -11.72
C GLU A 146 0.54 -0.04 -12.32
N LEU A 147 1.10 1.11 -11.93
CA LEU A 147 2.42 1.55 -12.37
C LEU A 147 3.53 0.62 -11.86
N ILE A 148 3.43 0.13 -10.61
CA ILE A 148 4.34 -0.88 -10.06
C ILE A 148 4.24 -2.19 -10.85
N GLY A 149 3.03 -2.66 -11.14
CA GLY A 149 2.82 -3.84 -11.97
C GLY A 149 3.45 -3.69 -13.36
N LYS A 150 3.33 -2.51 -13.98
CA LYS A 150 3.95 -2.19 -15.27
C LYS A 150 5.48 -2.16 -15.17
N ALA A 151 6.05 -1.58 -14.11
CA ALA A 151 7.49 -1.55 -13.89
C ALA A 151 8.11 -2.95 -13.79
N LEU A 152 7.35 -3.90 -13.28
CA LEU A 152 7.78 -5.28 -13.06
C LEU A 152 7.45 -6.22 -14.23
N ASP A 153 6.92 -5.71 -15.35
CA ASP A 153 6.36 -6.51 -16.46
C ASP A 153 5.27 -7.50 -16.01
N ARG A 154 4.49 -7.10 -14.98
CA ARG A 154 3.41 -7.87 -14.34
C ARG A 154 2.06 -7.13 -14.41
N SER A 155 1.82 -6.38 -15.50
CA SER A 155 0.61 -5.57 -15.66
C SER A 155 -0.68 -6.42 -15.60
N VAL A 156 -0.68 -7.59 -16.21
CA VAL A 156 -1.86 -8.47 -16.22
C VAL A 156 -2.17 -8.98 -14.82
N ASP A 157 -1.14 -9.49 -14.11
CA ASP A 157 -1.33 -9.99 -12.75
C ASP A 157 -1.85 -8.91 -11.80
N MET A 158 -1.34 -7.67 -11.93
CA MET A 158 -1.79 -6.55 -11.12
C MET A 158 -3.24 -6.14 -11.45
N GLN A 159 -3.61 -6.11 -12.74
CA GLN A 159 -4.99 -5.80 -13.15
C GLN A 159 -5.97 -6.87 -12.66
N ASP A 160 -5.61 -8.14 -12.76
CA ASP A 160 -6.43 -9.25 -12.24
C ASP A 160 -6.60 -9.12 -10.72
N ARG A 161 -5.51 -8.79 -10.01
CA ARG A 161 -5.54 -8.58 -8.56
C ARG A 161 -6.41 -7.38 -8.14
N ILE A 162 -6.31 -6.27 -8.85
CA ILE A 162 -7.16 -5.08 -8.63
C ILE A 162 -8.63 -5.41 -8.91
N SER A 163 -8.90 -6.17 -9.97
CA SER A 163 -10.26 -6.58 -10.32
C SER A 163 -10.87 -7.48 -9.24
N ALA A 164 -10.10 -8.42 -8.72
CA ALA A 164 -10.50 -9.28 -7.60
C ALA A 164 -10.76 -8.46 -6.33
N ASN A 165 -9.91 -7.49 -6.02
CA ASN A 165 -10.07 -6.58 -4.88
C ASN A 165 -11.39 -5.78 -4.98
N ARG A 166 -11.65 -5.16 -6.13
CA ARG A 166 -12.89 -4.39 -6.35
C ARG A 166 -14.13 -5.27 -6.20
N GLN A 167 -14.08 -6.51 -6.69
CA GLN A 167 -15.18 -7.46 -6.51
C GLN A 167 -15.36 -7.81 -5.04
N HIS A 168 -14.28 -8.09 -4.31
CA HIS A 168 -14.33 -8.40 -2.88
C HIS A 168 -14.94 -7.25 -2.06
N LEU A 169 -14.49 -6.00 -2.30
CA LEU A 169 -15.08 -4.84 -1.64
C LEU A 169 -16.57 -4.67 -1.97
N LYS A 170 -16.97 -4.97 -3.20
CA LYS A 170 -18.38 -4.94 -3.61
C LYS A 170 -19.21 -6.02 -2.89
N ASP A 171 -18.66 -7.20 -2.70
CA ASP A 171 -19.34 -8.29 -1.98
C ASP A 171 -19.49 -7.94 -0.49
N ILE A 172 -18.49 -7.30 0.11
CA ILE A 172 -18.58 -6.73 1.46
C ILE A 172 -19.68 -5.66 1.52
N ALA A 173 -19.71 -4.72 0.56
CA ALA A 173 -20.68 -3.64 0.50
C ALA A 173 -22.13 -4.15 0.49
N ALA A 174 -22.39 -5.29 -0.13
CA ALA A 174 -23.72 -5.90 -0.16
C ALA A 174 -24.23 -6.36 1.25
N ASN A 175 -23.32 -6.50 2.21
CA ASN A 175 -23.60 -6.91 3.58
C ASN A 175 -23.52 -5.77 4.60
N ILE A 176 -23.10 -4.57 4.18
CA ILE A 176 -23.06 -3.40 5.06
C ILE A 176 -24.47 -2.87 5.29
N PRO A 177 -24.86 -2.57 6.56
CA PRO A 177 -26.15 -1.96 6.86
C PRO A 177 -26.32 -0.60 6.17
N ALA A 178 -27.44 -0.40 5.49
CA ALA A 178 -27.71 0.84 4.76
C ALA A 178 -27.72 2.07 5.68
N ASN A 179 -27.35 3.23 5.13
CA ASN A 179 -27.31 4.52 5.84
C ASN A 179 -26.42 4.56 7.09
N THR A 180 -25.42 3.71 7.15
CA THR A 180 -24.48 3.69 8.28
C THR A 180 -23.42 4.76 8.11
N GLN A 181 -23.28 5.61 9.15
CA GLN A 181 -22.26 6.65 9.23
C GLN A 181 -21.13 6.18 10.15
N VAL A 182 -19.90 6.22 9.65
CA VAL A 182 -18.70 5.78 10.38
C VAL A 182 -17.62 6.85 10.29
N LEU A 183 -16.97 7.13 11.40
CA LEU A 183 -15.79 7.97 11.48
C LEU A 183 -14.63 7.16 12.06
N PHE A 184 -13.52 7.08 11.34
CA PHE A 184 -12.28 6.55 11.86
C PHE A 184 -11.37 7.67 12.36
N GLY A 185 -10.75 7.46 13.51
CA GLY A 185 -9.77 8.39 14.07
C GLY A 185 -8.59 7.69 14.73
N VAL A 186 -7.46 8.37 14.75
CA VAL A 186 -6.23 7.90 15.39
C VAL A 186 -5.98 8.65 16.68
N ALA A 187 -5.92 7.89 17.78
CA ALA A 187 -5.60 8.39 19.11
C ALA A 187 -4.09 8.28 19.39
N ARG A 188 -3.48 9.40 19.75
CA ARG A 188 -2.13 9.49 20.32
C ARG A 188 -2.22 9.89 21.78
N GLU A 189 -1.10 10.08 22.43
CA GLU A 189 -1.04 10.48 23.83
C GLU A 189 -1.72 11.83 24.08
N ASP A 190 -1.52 12.81 23.17
CA ASP A 190 -1.92 14.20 23.30
C ASP A 190 -2.81 14.72 22.16
N SER A 191 -3.13 13.89 21.18
CA SER A 191 -3.84 14.31 19.99
C SER A 191 -4.77 13.23 19.45
N PHE A 192 -5.84 13.67 18.80
CA PHE A 192 -6.76 12.82 18.06
C PHE A 192 -6.92 13.37 16.64
N SER A 193 -6.69 12.54 15.65
CA SER A 193 -6.85 12.92 14.25
C SER A 193 -7.91 12.06 13.57
N VAL A 194 -8.88 12.70 12.92
CA VAL A 194 -9.93 12.01 12.16
C VAL A 194 -9.53 11.86 10.70
N HIS A 195 -9.93 10.76 10.10
CA HIS A 195 -9.75 10.43 8.70
C HIS A 195 -11.06 10.72 7.96
N GLY A 196 -11.08 11.81 7.21
CA GLY A 196 -12.23 12.24 6.41
C GLY A 196 -12.45 11.38 5.16
N PRO A 197 -13.51 11.72 4.37
CA PRO A 197 -13.95 10.91 3.23
C PRO A 197 -12.92 10.77 2.09
N ASP A 198 -11.94 11.68 2.03
CA ASP A 198 -10.90 11.68 0.99
C ASP A 198 -9.56 11.14 1.50
N SER A 199 -9.49 10.71 2.77
CA SER A 199 -8.36 9.91 3.27
C SER A 199 -8.40 8.49 2.72
N TYR A 200 -7.28 7.76 2.81
CA TYR A 200 -7.25 6.37 2.37
C TYR A 200 -8.33 5.53 3.08
N ALA A 201 -8.31 5.45 4.41
CA ALA A 201 -9.32 4.66 5.15
C ALA A 201 -10.75 5.16 4.91
N GLY A 202 -10.96 6.49 4.88
CA GLY A 202 -12.28 7.07 4.61
C GLY A 202 -12.80 6.73 3.22
N SER A 203 -11.93 6.74 2.20
CA SER A 203 -12.33 6.37 0.84
C SER A 203 -12.62 4.88 0.68
N VAL A 204 -11.92 4.00 1.39
CA VAL A 204 -12.26 2.57 1.47
C VAL A 204 -13.64 2.38 2.10
N LEU A 205 -13.92 3.04 3.23
CA LEU A 205 -15.23 2.98 3.88
C LEU A 205 -16.35 3.48 2.95
N LYS A 206 -16.13 4.55 2.18
CA LYS A 206 -17.07 5.03 1.15
C LYS A 206 -17.28 3.98 0.05
N THR A 207 -16.23 3.31 -0.40
CA THR A 207 -16.31 2.30 -1.46
C THR A 207 -17.20 1.13 -1.05
N ILE A 208 -17.25 0.77 0.23
CA ILE A 208 -18.16 -0.25 0.75
C ILE A 208 -19.55 0.29 1.19
N GLY A 209 -19.91 1.52 0.78
CA GLY A 209 -21.24 2.08 0.96
C GLY A 209 -21.48 2.82 2.29
N LEU A 210 -20.44 3.07 3.08
CA LEU A 210 -20.54 3.81 4.33
C LEU A 210 -20.49 5.33 4.09
N THR A 211 -21.17 6.09 4.93
CA THR A 211 -21.05 7.54 4.97
C THR A 211 -19.94 7.95 5.92
N VAL A 212 -18.96 8.70 5.43
CA VAL A 212 -17.86 9.23 6.25
C VAL A 212 -18.02 10.73 6.39
N PRO A 213 -18.23 11.25 7.61
CA PRO A 213 -18.39 12.68 7.81
C PRO A 213 -17.06 13.44 7.60
N SER A 214 -17.16 14.67 7.10
CA SER A 214 -16.05 15.60 6.99
C SER A 214 -16.14 16.67 8.08
N VAL A 215 -15.00 17.06 8.64
CA VAL A 215 -14.93 18.13 9.68
C VAL A 215 -15.53 19.45 9.16
N ARG A 216 -15.29 19.75 7.88
CA ARG A 216 -15.82 20.92 7.15
C ARG A 216 -15.67 20.71 5.65
N ALA A 217 -16.33 21.52 4.87
CA ALA A 217 -16.14 21.54 3.41
C ALA A 217 -14.68 21.90 3.08
N GLY A 218 -14.04 21.13 2.19
CA GLY A 218 -12.65 21.30 1.80
C GLY A 218 -11.65 21.00 2.92
N ALA A 219 -12.04 20.17 3.92
CA ALA A 219 -11.14 19.66 4.94
C ALA A 219 -9.99 18.85 4.31
N ALA A 220 -8.82 18.88 4.95
CA ALA A 220 -7.74 17.96 4.58
C ALA A 220 -8.18 16.50 4.78
N PRO A 221 -7.59 15.53 4.05
CA PRO A 221 -7.91 14.12 4.21
C PRO A 221 -7.81 13.63 5.66
N THR A 222 -6.91 14.23 6.45
CA THR A 222 -6.75 13.95 7.89
C THR A 222 -6.63 15.25 8.65
N GLU A 223 -7.45 15.43 9.70
CA GLU A 223 -7.44 16.64 10.53
C GLU A 223 -7.41 16.30 12.02
N PHE A 224 -6.67 17.09 12.80
CA PHE A 224 -6.74 17.05 14.25
C PHE A 224 -8.03 17.70 14.73
N VAL A 225 -8.69 17.06 15.70
CA VAL A 225 -9.95 17.56 16.28
C VAL A 225 -9.90 17.54 17.79
N SER A 226 -10.61 18.50 18.40
CA SER A 226 -10.95 18.48 19.83
C SER A 226 -12.15 17.58 20.10
N LEU A 227 -12.45 17.31 21.37
CA LEU A 227 -13.64 16.56 21.76
C LEU A 227 -14.94 17.29 21.39
N GLU A 228 -14.96 18.63 21.46
CA GLU A 228 -16.10 19.45 21.04
C GLU A 228 -16.35 19.34 19.53
N GLN A 229 -15.29 19.35 18.72
CA GLN A 229 -15.40 19.14 17.28
C GLN A 229 -15.85 17.72 16.94
N LEU A 230 -15.37 16.71 17.66
CA LEU A 230 -15.83 15.34 17.52
C LEU A 230 -17.32 15.21 17.89
N LEU A 231 -17.76 15.89 18.97
CA LEU A 231 -19.17 15.94 19.34
C LEU A 231 -20.02 16.63 18.27
N ALA A 232 -19.52 17.71 17.66
CA ALA A 232 -20.23 18.38 16.57
C ALA A 232 -20.38 17.49 15.31
N LEU A 233 -19.39 16.63 15.02
CA LEU A 233 -19.48 15.61 13.96
C LEU A 233 -20.49 14.52 14.30
N ASN A 234 -20.56 14.13 15.56
CA ASN A 234 -21.47 13.15 16.14
C ASN A 234 -21.70 11.92 15.26
N PRO A 235 -20.65 11.15 14.91
CA PRO A 235 -20.77 10.00 14.02
C PRO A 235 -21.67 8.91 14.60
N GLY A 236 -22.34 8.13 13.73
CA GLY A 236 -23.11 6.96 14.14
C GLY A 236 -22.25 5.83 14.72
N TRP A 237 -21.05 5.66 14.18
CA TRP A 237 -19.98 4.79 14.68
C TRP A 237 -18.68 5.55 14.78
N LEU A 238 -17.93 5.32 15.85
CA LEU A 238 -16.58 5.84 16.05
C LEU A 238 -15.60 4.67 16.15
N LEU A 239 -14.72 4.54 15.16
CA LEU A 239 -13.65 3.57 15.16
C LEU A 239 -12.34 4.25 15.57
N VAL A 240 -11.68 3.70 16.59
CA VAL A 240 -10.50 4.33 17.20
C VAL A 240 -9.28 3.44 17.01
N GLY A 241 -8.28 3.95 16.29
CA GLY A 241 -6.97 3.33 16.18
C GLY A 241 -6.01 3.91 17.21
N HIS A 242 -5.63 3.15 18.22
CA HIS A 242 -4.64 3.59 19.21
C HIS A 242 -3.21 3.31 18.73
N TYR A 243 -2.34 4.33 18.75
CA TYR A 243 -0.91 4.13 18.49
C TYR A 243 -0.13 3.70 19.74
N ARG A 244 -0.65 4.03 20.92
CA ARG A 244 -0.18 3.61 22.23
C ARG A 244 -1.21 3.90 23.30
N HIS A 245 -1.08 3.27 24.46
CA HIS A 245 -1.85 3.56 25.66
C HIS A 245 -0.91 4.06 26.78
N PRO A 246 -1.36 4.99 27.64
CA PRO A 246 -2.66 5.67 27.52
C PRO A 246 -2.69 6.65 26.35
N SER A 247 -3.87 6.83 25.75
CA SER A 247 -4.11 7.77 24.67
C SER A 247 -5.01 8.92 25.11
N LEU A 248 -5.16 9.95 24.27
CA LEU A 248 -6.07 11.05 24.53
C LEU A 248 -7.52 10.56 24.69
N VAL A 249 -7.92 9.52 23.97
CA VAL A 249 -9.28 8.94 24.09
C VAL A 249 -9.48 8.29 25.46
N ASP A 250 -8.47 7.69 26.08
CA ASP A 250 -8.55 7.19 27.44
C ASP A 250 -8.80 8.33 28.47
N ALA A 251 -8.30 9.53 28.19
CA ALA A 251 -8.61 10.72 29.00
C ALA A 251 -10.00 11.29 28.69
N TRP A 252 -10.42 11.33 27.42
CA TRP A 252 -11.73 11.81 27.00
C TRP A 252 -12.86 10.93 27.53
N SER A 253 -12.65 9.62 27.57
CA SER A 253 -13.67 8.65 28.04
C SER A 253 -14.18 8.92 29.46
N LYS A 254 -13.40 9.65 30.27
CA LYS A 254 -13.76 10.06 31.65
C LYS A 254 -14.51 11.40 31.73
N GLN A 255 -14.68 12.10 30.60
CA GLN A 255 -15.30 13.42 30.55
C GLN A 255 -16.80 13.31 30.24
N PRO A 256 -17.65 14.18 30.86
CA PRO A 256 -19.08 14.21 30.54
C PRO A 256 -19.37 14.46 29.06
N LEU A 257 -18.52 15.23 28.38
CA LEU A 257 -18.68 15.54 26.97
C LEU A 257 -18.53 14.31 26.06
N TRP A 258 -17.67 13.35 26.43
CA TRP A 258 -17.57 12.06 25.75
C TRP A 258 -18.85 11.25 25.86
N GLN A 259 -19.49 11.26 27.04
CA GLN A 259 -20.75 10.57 27.27
C GLN A 259 -21.93 11.17 26.48
N ALA A 260 -21.78 12.40 25.97
CA ALA A 260 -22.77 13.05 25.12
C ALA A 260 -22.69 12.62 23.64
N LEU A 261 -21.61 11.93 23.22
CA LEU A 261 -21.52 11.39 21.86
C LEU A 261 -22.57 10.32 21.63
N GLY A 262 -23.33 10.43 20.52
CA GLY A 262 -24.35 9.47 20.16
C GLY A 262 -23.80 8.03 20.03
N ALA A 263 -22.64 7.87 19.40
CA ALA A 263 -21.95 6.59 19.28
C ALA A 263 -21.64 5.95 20.65
N VAL A 264 -21.22 6.75 21.64
CA VAL A 264 -20.95 6.27 23.02
C VAL A 264 -22.22 5.80 23.69
N GLN A 265 -23.31 6.56 23.56
CA GLN A 265 -24.61 6.24 24.20
C GLN A 265 -25.21 4.92 23.73
N VAL A 266 -24.95 4.52 22.49
CA VAL A 266 -25.48 3.30 21.90
C VAL A 266 -24.44 2.15 21.81
N GLY A 267 -23.23 2.38 22.34
CA GLY A 267 -22.16 1.35 22.33
C GLY A 267 -21.50 1.15 20.97
N HIS A 268 -21.56 2.15 20.09
CA HIS A 268 -20.97 2.12 18.74
C HIS A 268 -19.56 2.76 18.70
N VAL A 269 -18.77 2.50 19.73
CA VAL A 269 -17.33 2.83 19.74
C VAL A 269 -16.57 1.52 19.75
N ALA A 270 -15.68 1.36 18.78
CA ALA A 270 -14.86 0.15 18.66
C ALA A 270 -13.39 0.50 18.38
N ASP A 271 -12.50 -0.28 18.97
CA ASP A 271 -11.08 -0.19 18.70
C ASP A 271 -10.73 -0.95 17.42
N VAL A 272 -9.83 -0.37 16.63
CA VAL A 272 -9.24 -1.00 15.44
C VAL A 272 -7.71 -0.91 15.51
N ASP A 273 -7.03 -1.75 14.75
CA ASP A 273 -5.58 -1.65 14.64
C ASP A 273 -5.17 -0.33 13.95
N GLY A 274 -4.71 0.64 14.74
CA GLY A 274 -4.30 1.95 14.24
C GLY A 274 -3.12 1.88 13.26
N ASN A 275 -2.30 0.84 13.34
CA ASN A 275 -1.22 0.62 12.39
C ASN A 275 -1.76 0.18 11.02
N VAL A 276 -2.67 -0.77 11.00
CA VAL A 276 -3.34 -1.25 9.78
C VAL A 276 -4.13 -0.10 9.13
N TRP A 277 -5.00 0.54 9.88
CA TRP A 277 -5.96 1.50 9.34
C TRP A 277 -5.37 2.87 8.95
N ALA A 278 -4.27 3.28 9.57
CA ALA A 278 -3.70 4.61 9.32
C ALA A 278 -2.35 4.60 8.59
N ARG A 279 -1.58 3.53 8.68
CA ARG A 279 -0.22 3.47 8.10
C ARG A 279 -0.15 2.62 6.86
N ASN A 280 -0.93 1.53 6.80
CA ASN A 280 -0.97 0.66 5.64
C ASN A 280 -1.98 1.19 4.62
N ARG A 281 -1.64 1.07 3.35
CA ARG A 281 -2.44 1.44 2.18
C ARG A 281 -2.18 0.43 1.09
N GLY A 282 -3.07 0.33 0.13
CA GLY A 282 -2.92 -0.57 -1.01
C GLY A 282 -4.08 -1.56 -1.14
N ILE A 283 -3.89 -2.59 -1.88
CA ILE A 283 -4.92 -3.57 -2.23
C ILE A 283 -5.31 -4.41 -1.01
N MET A 284 -4.32 -5.03 -0.35
CA MET A 284 -4.55 -5.88 0.82
C MET A 284 -5.02 -5.10 2.04
N ALA A 285 -4.51 -3.87 2.21
CA ALA A 285 -4.94 -2.99 3.30
C ALA A 285 -6.40 -2.57 3.16
N SER A 286 -6.90 -2.32 1.94
CA SER A 286 -8.31 -1.99 1.72
C SER A 286 -9.24 -3.16 2.07
N GLU A 287 -8.83 -4.38 1.76
CA GLU A 287 -9.57 -5.60 2.13
C GLU A 287 -9.66 -5.74 3.64
N GLN A 288 -8.53 -5.59 4.35
CA GLN A 288 -8.52 -5.68 5.81
C GLN A 288 -9.43 -4.63 6.45
N ILE A 289 -9.36 -3.37 6.00
CA ILE A 289 -10.22 -2.29 6.52
C ILE A 289 -11.70 -2.60 6.27
N ALA A 290 -12.03 -3.10 5.10
CA ALA A 290 -13.41 -3.42 4.74
C ALA A 290 -13.96 -4.62 5.53
N GLU A 291 -13.15 -5.66 5.70
CA GLU A 291 -13.46 -6.85 6.51
C GLU A 291 -13.66 -6.48 7.99
N ASP A 292 -12.74 -5.71 8.56
CA ASP A 292 -12.84 -5.22 9.94
C ASP A 292 -14.12 -4.40 10.13
N ALA A 293 -14.42 -3.48 9.20
CA ALA A 293 -15.63 -2.67 9.24
C ALA A 293 -16.89 -3.54 9.19
N LEU A 294 -16.97 -4.51 8.28
CA LEU A 294 -18.10 -5.43 8.20
C LEU A 294 -18.31 -6.19 9.53
N LYS A 295 -17.23 -6.76 10.07
CA LYS A 295 -17.26 -7.50 11.33
C LYS A 295 -17.76 -6.63 12.49
N ILE A 296 -17.24 -5.41 12.61
CA ILE A 296 -17.63 -4.48 13.69
C ILE A 296 -19.11 -4.08 13.55
N LEU A 297 -19.56 -3.75 12.35
CA LEU A 297 -20.91 -3.24 12.12
C LEU A 297 -22.00 -4.31 12.18
N THR A 298 -21.66 -5.57 11.92
CA THR A 298 -22.63 -6.67 11.84
C THR A 298 -22.47 -7.71 12.95
N GLY A 299 -21.36 -7.73 13.66
CA GLY A 299 -20.98 -8.79 14.60
C GLY A 299 -20.69 -10.14 13.93
N LYS A 300 -20.53 -10.18 12.60
CA LYS A 300 -20.29 -11.41 11.84
C LYS A 300 -18.87 -11.42 11.28
N ASP A 301 -18.19 -12.55 11.40
CA ASP A 301 -17.01 -12.83 10.57
C ASP A 301 -17.48 -13.16 9.13
N GLN A 302 -16.62 -13.00 8.14
CA GLN A 302 -16.91 -13.53 6.80
C GLN A 302 -16.85 -15.05 6.85
N GLU A 303 -17.90 -15.70 6.34
CA GLU A 303 -17.94 -17.15 6.12
C GLU A 303 -17.15 -17.53 4.84
#